data_4bafb9da90aefeda9115fc41f6e93010
#
_entry.id   4bafb9da90aefeda9115fc41f6e93010
#
_cell.length_a   1.000
_cell.length_b   1.000
_cell.length_c   1.000
_cell.angle_alpha   90.00
_cell.angle_beta   90.00
_cell.angle_gamma   90.00
#
_symmetry.space_group_name_H-M   'P 1'
#
loop_
_entity.id
_entity.type
_entity.pdbx_description
1 polymer ?
#
loop_
_entity_poly.entity_id
_entity_poly.type
_entity_poly.pdbx_seq_one_letter_code
_entity_poly.pdbx_strand_id
1 'polypeptide(L)'
;MKDPGTELLNKRAITDYVRKLIDSQPGHTVTIAIIDVDDFKTINDTYGHMFGDEVLYKVADILRDAVGSRGLCGRIGGDEMFIVMEGLNDNEGIRNVLRTVRNNTKWLYHDDPRNIKITCSIGSATYPNDAKSYDELFKIADKVLYLAKEKGKDRYIIYHEDIHREYVYGMGRIVDLNDKVFYKYHKMEVVNTIIREYKEADDARRKELIDIVAVAFNINTIAIYDRTELTKHILYGDQRMTDDDGSFFKEDNYIPNFREDGIFVIDNINFFETKAPAVYKVYSEYGIIQAVQYIIGGDIKKNNNIISYGRYKLDRKWAESDMNFLAIIGDYIGRIYLKERKHD
;
A
#
# COMPACT_ATOMS: atom_id res chain seq x y z
N MET A 1 14.51 -28.65 12.81
CA MET A 1 13.97 -28.94 11.47
C MET A 1 14.40 -27.85 10.52
N LYS A 2 14.96 -28.23 9.35
CA LYS A 2 15.41 -27.29 8.32
C LYS A 2 14.44 -27.25 7.13
N ASP A 3 14.44 -26.15 6.40
CA ASP A 3 13.83 -26.03 5.08
C ASP A 3 14.71 -26.73 4.05
N PRO A 4 14.18 -27.62 3.20
CA PRO A 4 15.00 -28.43 2.30
C PRO A 4 15.60 -27.61 1.13
N GLY A 5 15.00 -26.49 0.76
CA GLY A 5 15.45 -25.66 -0.36
C GLY A 5 16.55 -24.66 0.01
N THR A 6 16.58 -24.20 1.27
CA THR A 6 17.53 -23.18 1.73
C THR A 6 18.45 -23.63 2.85
N GLU A 7 18.18 -24.79 3.45
CA GLU A 7 18.85 -25.31 4.65
C GLU A 7 18.74 -24.40 5.90
N LEU A 8 17.97 -23.35 5.84
CA LEU A 8 17.61 -22.53 6.99
C LEU A 8 16.66 -23.28 7.93
N LEU A 9 16.43 -22.77 9.14
CA LEU A 9 15.36 -23.28 9.98
C LEU A 9 14.01 -23.10 9.27
N ASN A 10 13.12 -24.09 9.39
CA ASN A 10 11.78 -23.89 8.88
C ASN A 10 10.96 -22.97 9.79
N LYS A 11 9.82 -22.48 9.30
CA LYS A 11 8.93 -21.57 10.02
C LYS A 11 8.66 -21.99 11.46
N ARG A 12 8.31 -23.26 11.68
CA ARG A 12 8.00 -23.77 13.02
C ARG A 12 9.22 -23.69 13.93
N ALA A 13 10.37 -24.17 13.47
CA ALA A 13 11.57 -24.22 14.30
C ALA A 13 12.06 -22.84 14.72
N ILE A 14 12.07 -21.86 13.80
CA ILE A 14 12.52 -20.50 14.11
C ILE A 14 11.52 -19.76 15.00
N THR A 15 10.21 -19.93 14.78
CA THR A 15 9.16 -19.36 15.61
C THR A 15 9.21 -19.91 17.05
N ASP A 16 9.28 -21.23 17.19
CA ASP A 16 9.36 -21.87 18.50
C ASP A 16 10.62 -21.43 19.26
N TYR A 17 11.71 -21.24 18.55
CA TYR A 17 12.97 -20.72 19.13
C TYR A 17 12.78 -19.32 19.73
N VAL A 18 12.26 -18.38 18.94
CA VAL A 18 12.08 -16.98 19.41
C VAL A 18 11.09 -16.90 20.55
N ARG A 19 9.94 -17.61 20.47
CA ARG A 19 8.97 -17.68 21.56
C ARG A 19 9.62 -18.17 22.86
N LYS A 20 10.34 -19.30 22.80
CA LYS A 20 11.02 -19.84 23.95
C LYS A 20 12.06 -18.87 24.52
N LEU A 21 12.79 -18.16 23.67
CA LEU A 21 13.79 -17.19 24.09
C LEU A 21 13.15 -16.02 24.85
N ILE A 22 12.06 -15.46 24.32
CA ILE A 22 11.30 -14.37 24.96
C ILE A 22 10.68 -14.83 26.28
N ASP A 23 10.06 -16.02 26.31
CA ASP A 23 9.36 -16.53 27.47
C ASP A 23 10.29 -16.97 28.62
N SER A 24 11.47 -17.52 28.27
CA SER A 24 12.41 -18.08 29.27
C SER A 24 13.39 -17.05 29.83
N GLN A 25 13.60 -15.93 29.14
CA GLN A 25 14.55 -14.88 29.51
C GLN A 25 13.91 -13.49 29.43
N PRO A 26 13.00 -13.13 30.35
CA PRO A 26 12.41 -11.82 30.37
C PRO A 26 13.46 -10.71 30.39
N GLY A 27 13.36 -9.76 29.46
CA GLY A 27 14.32 -8.65 29.31
C GLY A 27 15.56 -8.97 28.45
N HIS A 28 15.72 -10.21 27.97
CA HIS A 28 16.73 -10.50 26.94
C HIS A 28 16.37 -9.82 25.63
N THR A 29 17.34 -9.10 25.05
CA THR A 29 17.12 -8.38 23.82
C THR A 29 17.13 -9.32 22.63
N VAL A 30 16.05 -9.32 21.87
CA VAL A 30 15.90 -10.11 20.64
C VAL A 30 15.41 -9.19 19.52
N THR A 31 16.24 -9.03 18.51
CA THR A 31 15.84 -8.31 17.29
C THR A 31 15.47 -9.31 16.22
N ILE A 32 14.31 -9.16 15.61
CA ILE A 32 13.92 -9.96 14.45
C ILE A 32 13.90 -9.08 13.19
N ALA A 33 14.15 -9.73 12.04
CA ALA A 33 13.91 -9.12 10.75
C ALA A 33 13.21 -10.12 9.82
N ILE A 34 12.20 -9.64 9.11
CA ILE A 34 11.52 -10.36 8.03
C ILE A 34 12.05 -9.81 6.72
N ILE A 35 12.49 -10.70 5.84
CA ILE A 35 13.09 -10.39 4.54
C ILE A 35 12.26 -11.03 3.44
N ASP A 36 11.97 -10.27 2.41
CA ASP A 36 11.21 -10.73 1.26
C ASP A 36 11.96 -10.36 -0.02
N VAL A 37 12.11 -11.34 -0.93
CA VAL A 37 12.77 -11.11 -2.22
C VAL A 37 11.80 -10.38 -3.15
N ASP A 38 12.16 -9.16 -3.51
CA ASP A 38 11.31 -8.30 -4.32
C ASP A 38 11.01 -8.91 -5.70
N ASP A 39 9.73 -8.89 -6.08
CA ASP A 39 9.25 -9.37 -7.39
C ASP A 39 9.61 -10.83 -7.70
N PHE A 40 9.72 -11.69 -6.68
CA PHE A 40 10.15 -13.08 -6.81
C PHE A 40 9.29 -13.89 -7.80
N LYS A 41 7.99 -13.62 -7.88
CA LYS A 41 7.13 -14.23 -8.90
C LYS A 41 7.61 -13.89 -10.31
N THR A 42 7.98 -12.64 -10.57
CA THR A 42 8.51 -12.21 -11.88
C THR A 42 9.84 -12.91 -12.20
N ILE A 43 10.68 -13.16 -11.20
CA ILE A 43 11.92 -13.93 -11.36
C ILE A 43 11.59 -15.36 -11.82
N ASN A 44 10.66 -16.02 -11.14
CA ASN A 44 10.21 -17.37 -11.53
C ASN A 44 9.59 -17.40 -12.93
N ASP A 45 8.72 -16.44 -13.23
CA ASP A 45 8.04 -16.37 -14.52
C ASP A 45 9.02 -16.09 -15.69
N THR A 46 10.11 -15.36 -15.42
CA THR A 46 11.10 -14.98 -16.45
C THR A 46 12.20 -16.01 -16.63
N TYR A 47 12.71 -16.57 -15.52
CA TYR A 47 13.93 -17.44 -15.55
C TYR A 47 13.66 -18.88 -15.12
N GLY A 48 12.42 -19.20 -14.74
CA GLY A 48 11.99 -20.52 -14.30
C GLY A 48 12.22 -20.78 -12.80
N HIS A 49 11.46 -21.73 -12.25
CA HIS A 49 11.48 -22.06 -10.81
C HIS A 49 12.85 -22.53 -10.31
N MET A 50 13.61 -23.26 -11.12
CA MET A 50 14.97 -23.70 -10.74
C MET A 50 15.90 -22.52 -10.47
N PHE A 51 15.78 -21.46 -11.27
CA PHE A 51 16.54 -20.22 -11.04
C PHE A 51 16.04 -19.47 -9.79
N GLY A 52 14.74 -19.43 -9.57
CA GLY A 52 14.18 -18.88 -8.34
C GLY A 52 14.66 -19.60 -7.09
N ASP A 53 14.72 -20.95 -7.13
CA ASP A 53 15.26 -21.75 -6.03
C ASP A 53 16.76 -21.45 -5.79
N GLU A 54 17.55 -21.27 -6.85
CA GLU A 54 18.96 -20.85 -6.75
C GLU A 54 19.06 -19.45 -6.08
N VAL A 55 18.21 -18.50 -6.47
CA VAL A 55 18.16 -17.16 -5.85
C VAL A 55 17.88 -17.29 -4.35
N LEU A 56 16.87 -18.06 -3.95
CA LEU A 56 16.53 -18.24 -2.54
C LEU A 56 17.66 -18.89 -1.75
N TYR A 57 18.35 -19.88 -2.35
CA TYR A 57 19.49 -20.51 -1.71
C TYR A 57 20.63 -19.51 -1.47
N LYS A 58 20.99 -18.71 -2.49
CA LYS A 58 22.03 -17.67 -2.38
C LYS A 58 21.67 -16.58 -1.38
N VAL A 59 20.41 -16.15 -1.35
CA VAL A 59 19.95 -15.19 -0.33
C VAL A 59 20.06 -15.80 1.06
N ALA A 60 19.73 -17.08 1.24
CA ALA A 60 19.91 -17.78 2.51
C ALA A 60 21.37 -17.82 2.99
N ASP A 61 22.34 -18.00 2.08
CA ASP A 61 23.77 -17.91 2.39
C ASP A 61 24.15 -16.48 2.87
N ILE A 62 23.66 -15.45 2.17
CA ILE A 62 23.87 -14.04 2.57
C ILE A 62 23.34 -13.79 3.98
N LEU A 63 22.17 -14.35 4.34
CA LEU A 63 21.61 -14.19 5.68
C LEU A 63 22.49 -14.85 6.73
N ARG A 64 22.94 -16.08 6.49
CA ARG A 64 23.84 -16.81 7.40
C ARG A 64 25.13 -16.04 7.64
N ASP A 65 25.74 -15.53 6.58
CA ASP A 65 26.98 -14.77 6.65
C ASP A 65 26.82 -13.44 7.39
N ALA A 66 25.73 -12.71 7.10
CA ALA A 66 25.45 -11.41 7.72
C ALA A 66 25.17 -11.52 9.23
N VAL A 67 24.47 -12.57 9.64
CA VAL A 67 24.13 -12.82 11.06
C VAL A 67 25.30 -13.44 11.81
N GLY A 68 26.02 -14.37 11.17
CA GLY A 68 27.15 -15.11 11.77
C GLY A 68 26.74 -15.85 13.04
N SER A 69 27.59 -15.80 14.08
CA SER A 69 27.35 -16.45 15.37
C SER A 69 26.36 -15.70 16.29
N ARG A 70 25.84 -14.56 15.86
CA ARG A 70 25.00 -13.69 16.70
C ARG A 70 23.51 -13.99 16.61
N GLY A 71 23.11 -15.01 15.86
CA GLY A 71 21.71 -15.35 15.73
C GLY A 71 21.44 -16.53 14.79
N LEU A 72 20.20 -16.64 14.37
CA LEU A 72 19.69 -17.72 13.54
C LEU A 72 18.90 -17.17 12.35
N CYS A 73 18.84 -17.98 11.29
CA CYS A 73 18.06 -17.67 10.09
C CYS A 73 17.02 -18.76 9.83
N GLY A 74 15.86 -18.36 9.33
CA GLY A 74 14.75 -19.25 8.98
C GLY A 74 14.09 -18.86 7.67
N ARG A 75 13.35 -19.79 7.07
CA ARG A 75 12.42 -19.54 5.96
C ARG A 75 10.99 -19.69 6.48
N ILE A 76 10.19 -18.64 6.33
CA ILE A 76 8.84 -18.59 6.91
C ILE A 76 7.71 -18.60 5.86
N GLY A 77 8.04 -18.35 4.60
CA GLY A 77 7.13 -18.36 3.47
C GLY A 77 7.82 -18.81 2.19
N GLY A 78 7.18 -18.63 1.04
CA GLY A 78 7.73 -18.95 -0.27
C GLY A 78 9.04 -18.22 -0.55
N ASP A 79 9.02 -16.91 -0.54
CA ASP A 79 10.12 -15.97 -0.74
C ASP A 79 10.48 -15.17 0.53
N GLU A 80 9.81 -15.49 1.64
CA GLU A 80 10.00 -14.83 2.93
C GLU A 80 11.00 -15.57 3.82
N MET A 81 12.00 -14.83 4.23
CA MET A 81 13.04 -15.31 5.15
C MET A 81 13.02 -14.53 6.46
N PHE A 82 13.66 -15.04 7.47
CA PHE A 82 13.60 -14.54 8.82
C PHE A 82 14.98 -14.57 9.47
N ILE A 83 15.34 -13.48 10.12
CA ILE A 83 16.57 -13.38 10.93
C ILE A 83 16.17 -13.16 12.39
N VAL A 84 16.88 -13.81 13.29
CA VAL A 84 16.87 -13.55 14.73
C VAL A 84 18.26 -13.13 15.14
N MET A 85 18.39 -12.01 15.82
CA MET A 85 19.65 -11.50 16.39
C MET A 85 19.50 -11.39 17.89
N GLU A 86 20.39 -12.05 18.64
CA GLU A 86 20.37 -12.07 20.10
C GLU A 86 21.36 -11.03 20.67
N GLY A 87 20.90 -10.32 21.69
CA GLY A 87 21.73 -9.32 22.39
C GLY A 87 22.10 -8.08 21.55
N LEU A 88 21.60 -7.98 20.32
CA LEU A 88 21.84 -6.84 19.45
C LEU A 88 20.67 -5.84 19.58
N ASN A 89 20.92 -4.74 20.29
CA ASN A 89 19.92 -3.72 20.59
C ASN A 89 20.33 -2.30 20.15
N ASP A 90 21.53 -2.15 19.65
CA ASP A 90 21.97 -0.88 19.11
C ASP A 90 21.57 -0.74 17.63
N ASN A 91 21.03 0.43 17.31
CA ASN A 91 20.55 0.72 15.96
C ASN A 91 21.65 0.61 14.89
N GLU A 92 22.91 0.85 15.24
CA GLU A 92 24.03 0.78 14.30
C GLU A 92 24.34 -0.68 13.95
N GLY A 93 24.40 -1.55 14.94
CA GLY A 93 24.63 -2.99 14.74
C GLY A 93 23.51 -3.64 13.91
N ILE A 94 22.24 -3.36 14.25
CA ILE A 94 21.08 -3.83 13.48
C ILE A 94 21.16 -3.32 12.04
N ARG A 95 21.40 -2.03 11.86
CA ARG A 95 21.54 -1.38 10.55
C ARG A 95 22.66 -2.01 9.72
N ASN A 96 23.77 -2.34 10.31
CA ASN A 96 24.90 -2.96 9.63
C ASN A 96 24.53 -4.35 9.08
N VAL A 97 23.86 -5.19 9.86
CA VAL A 97 23.38 -6.49 9.38
C VAL A 97 22.37 -6.32 8.23
N LEU A 98 21.34 -5.50 8.41
CA LEU A 98 20.31 -5.31 7.40
C LEU A 98 20.84 -4.68 6.10
N ARG A 99 21.77 -3.73 6.23
CA ARG A 99 22.45 -3.11 5.08
C ARG A 99 23.32 -4.13 4.34
N THR A 100 24.01 -5.00 5.04
CA THR A 100 24.82 -6.09 4.44
C THR A 100 23.93 -7.04 3.67
N VAL A 101 22.83 -7.50 4.27
CA VAL A 101 21.85 -8.37 3.59
C VAL A 101 21.33 -7.71 2.31
N ARG A 102 20.81 -6.48 2.42
CA ARG A 102 20.27 -5.75 1.26
C ARG A 102 21.30 -5.56 0.15
N ASN A 103 22.51 -5.12 0.51
CA ASN A 103 23.54 -4.83 -0.48
C ASN A 103 24.04 -6.12 -1.15
N ASN A 104 24.33 -7.18 -0.40
CA ASN A 104 24.81 -8.44 -0.96
C ASN A 104 23.75 -9.10 -1.84
N THR A 105 22.47 -9.03 -1.46
CA THR A 105 21.37 -9.48 -2.32
C THR A 105 21.35 -8.73 -3.66
N LYS A 106 21.53 -7.42 -3.62
CA LYS A 106 21.57 -6.57 -4.83
C LYS A 106 22.75 -6.89 -5.75
N TRP A 107 23.86 -7.37 -5.20
CA TRP A 107 25.08 -7.70 -5.93
C TRP A 107 25.13 -9.16 -6.41
N LEU A 108 24.16 -10.01 -6.07
CA LEU A 108 24.17 -11.45 -6.33
C LEU A 108 24.48 -11.84 -7.79
N TYR A 109 23.97 -11.07 -8.75
CA TYR A 109 24.12 -11.32 -10.19
C TYR A 109 24.66 -10.10 -10.93
N HIS A 110 25.53 -9.32 -10.25
CA HIS A 110 26.09 -8.09 -10.81
C HIS A 110 26.83 -8.33 -12.16
N ASP A 111 27.56 -9.44 -12.26
CA ASP A 111 28.36 -9.78 -13.44
C ASP A 111 27.61 -10.71 -14.42
N ASP A 112 26.32 -10.96 -14.19
CA ASP A 112 25.52 -11.83 -15.06
C ASP A 112 25.20 -11.09 -16.37
N PRO A 113 25.54 -11.65 -17.55
CA PRO A 113 25.31 -11.01 -18.84
C PRO A 113 23.82 -10.73 -19.15
N ARG A 114 22.91 -11.40 -18.44
CA ARG A 114 21.45 -11.18 -18.55
C ARG A 114 20.99 -9.91 -17.82
N ASN A 115 21.90 -9.18 -17.15
CA ASN A 115 21.61 -7.99 -16.36
C ASN A 115 20.50 -8.22 -15.29
N ILE A 116 20.59 -9.33 -14.58
CA ILE A 116 19.60 -9.72 -13.56
C ILE A 116 19.76 -8.83 -12.33
N LYS A 117 18.66 -8.28 -11.86
CA LYS A 117 18.61 -7.47 -10.64
C LYS A 117 17.74 -8.16 -9.60
N ILE A 118 18.36 -8.58 -8.52
CA ILE A 118 17.65 -9.13 -7.35
C ILE A 118 17.75 -8.11 -6.23
N THR A 119 16.63 -7.75 -5.64
CA THR A 119 16.57 -6.88 -4.47
C THR A 119 15.72 -7.54 -3.38
N CYS A 120 15.83 -7.04 -2.16
CA CYS A 120 14.98 -7.46 -1.07
C CYS A 120 14.47 -6.27 -0.26
N SER A 121 13.29 -6.43 0.29
CA SER A 121 12.71 -5.52 1.28
C SER A 121 12.78 -6.17 2.66
N ILE A 122 13.05 -5.35 3.70
CA ILE A 122 13.30 -5.86 5.05
C ILE A 122 12.54 -5.01 6.08
N GLY A 123 11.85 -5.68 7.00
CA GLY A 123 11.24 -5.05 8.17
C GLY A 123 11.81 -5.63 9.47
N SER A 124 12.17 -4.79 10.43
CA SER A 124 12.81 -5.22 11.68
C SER A 124 12.19 -4.54 12.91
N ALA A 125 12.13 -5.30 14.01
CA ALA A 125 11.70 -4.83 15.33
C ALA A 125 12.45 -5.54 16.45
N THR A 126 12.52 -4.93 17.65
CA THR A 126 13.35 -5.38 18.78
C THR A 126 12.52 -5.56 20.06
N TYR A 127 12.54 -6.75 20.63
CA TYR A 127 12.04 -7.04 21.98
C TYR A 127 13.10 -6.72 23.03
N PRO A 128 12.77 -6.19 24.21
CA PRO A 128 11.44 -5.77 24.66
C PRO A 128 11.06 -4.32 24.31
N ASN A 129 11.92 -3.60 23.56
CA ASN A 129 11.76 -2.17 23.31
C ASN A 129 10.48 -1.86 22.50
N ASP A 130 10.23 -2.65 21.45
CA ASP A 130 9.18 -2.39 20.49
C ASP A 130 7.93 -3.25 20.72
N ALA A 131 8.06 -4.37 21.45
CA ALA A 131 6.99 -5.34 21.65
C ALA A 131 7.09 -6.04 23.00
N LYS A 132 5.94 -6.56 23.49
CA LYS A 132 5.85 -7.32 24.75
C LYS A 132 5.73 -8.82 24.56
N SER A 133 5.52 -9.29 23.33
CA SER A 133 5.37 -10.69 22.98
C SER A 133 5.92 -10.97 21.58
N TYR A 134 6.15 -12.25 21.28
CA TYR A 134 6.53 -12.68 19.92
C TYR A 134 5.51 -12.26 18.87
N ASP A 135 4.22 -12.43 19.15
CA ASP A 135 3.17 -12.15 18.16
C ASP A 135 3.10 -10.66 17.84
N GLU A 136 3.30 -9.80 18.84
CA GLU A 136 3.40 -8.36 18.66
C GLU A 136 4.67 -7.99 17.89
N LEU A 137 5.81 -8.56 18.28
CA LEU A 137 7.10 -8.34 17.63
C LEU A 137 7.06 -8.70 16.14
N PHE A 138 6.49 -9.88 15.83
CA PHE A 138 6.31 -10.33 14.45
C PHE A 138 5.39 -9.40 13.66
N LYS A 139 4.26 -9.01 14.24
CA LYS A 139 3.31 -8.05 13.63
C LYS A 139 3.98 -6.72 13.29
N ILE A 140 4.81 -6.20 14.18
CA ILE A 140 5.52 -4.93 13.95
C ILE A 140 6.52 -5.09 12.78
N ALA A 141 7.35 -6.13 12.82
CA ALA A 141 8.33 -6.40 11.76
C ALA A 141 7.68 -6.59 10.40
N ASP A 142 6.56 -7.33 10.33
CA ASP A 142 5.76 -7.54 9.11
C ASP A 142 5.19 -6.22 8.57
N LYS A 143 4.62 -5.39 9.44
CA LYS A 143 4.07 -4.08 9.04
C LYS A 143 5.16 -3.14 8.48
N VAL A 144 6.33 -3.09 9.08
CA VAL A 144 7.42 -2.24 8.56
C VAL A 144 8.10 -2.85 7.32
N LEU A 145 8.08 -4.17 7.13
CA LEU A 145 8.44 -4.81 5.86
C LEU A 145 7.49 -4.36 4.75
N TYR A 146 6.19 -4.40 5.02
CA TYR A 146 5.21 -3.92 4.07
C TYR A 146 5.44 -2.43 3.72
N LEU A 147 5.76 -1.60 4.71
CA LEU A 147 6.14 -0.21 4.48
C LEU A 147 7.40 -0.07 3.61
N ALA A 148 8.38 -0.97 3.76
CA ALA A 148 9.57 -0.99 2.90
C ALA A 148 9.20 -1.28 1.43
N LYS A 149 8.31 -2.25 1.20
CA LYS A 149 7.77 -2.57 -0.14
C LYS A 149 7.01 -1.39 -0.74
N GLU A 150 6.15 -0.74 0.03
CA GLU A 150 5.38 0.42 -0.41
C GLU A 150 6.24 1.63 -0.76
N LYS A 151 7.31 1.89 0.00
CA LYS A 151 8.25 2.99 -0.26
C LYS A 151 9.14 2.77 -1.49
N GLY A 152 8.90 1.72 -2.27
CA GLY A 152 9.58 1.44 -3.54
C GLY A 152 10.60 0.33 -3.48
N LYS A 153 10.46 -0.60 -2.52
CA LYS A 153 11.30 -1.80 -2.40
C LYS A 153 12.81 -1.52 -2.22
N ASP A 154 13.68 -2.53 -2.33
CA ASP A 154 15.14 -2.41 -2.21
C ASP A 154 15.55 -1.55 -1.00
N ARG A 155 15.03 -1.88 0.19
CA ARG A 155 15.32 -1.17 1.43
C ARG A 155 15.04 -1.97 2.68
N TYR A 156 15.56 -1.49 3.80
CA TYR A 156 15.16 -1.96 5.12
C TYR A 156 14.51 -0.84 5.93
N ILE A 157 13.60 -1.20 6.82
CA ILE A 157 13.01 -0.32 7.83
C ILE A 157 13.18 -1.00 9.18
N ILE A 158 13.84 -0.30 10.10
CA ILE A 158 13.88 -0.65 11.52
C ILE A 158 12.73 0.11 12.16
N TYR A 159 11.90 -0.59 12.93
CA TYR A 159 10.81 0.06 13.65
C TYR A 159 11.34 1.10 14.63
N HIS A 160 10.71 2.24 14.68
CA HIS A 160 10.89 3.29 15.68
C HIS A 160 9.51 3.77 16.09
N GLU A 161 9.21 3.74 17.39
CA GLU A 161 7.88 4.07 17.91
C GLU A 161 7.43 5.46 17.47
N ASP A 162 8.28 6.47 17.61
CA ASP A 162 7.99 7.86 17.28
C ASP A 162 7.64 8.08 15.79
N ILE A 163 8.11 7.20 14.91
CA ILE A 163 7.97 7.33 13.45
C ILE A 163 6.91 6.36 12.91
N HIS A 164 6.85 5.15 13.46
CA HIS A 164 6.10 4.05 12.84
C HIS A 164 4.91 3.56 13.68
N ARG A 165 4.73 4.08 14.92
CA ARG A 165 3.67 3.63 15.83
C ARG A 165 2.29 3.72 15.20
N GLU A 166 1.98 4.85 14.58
CA GLU A 166 0.68 5.06 13.95
C GLU A 166 0.49 4.15 12.73
N TYR A 167 1.54 3.91 11.96
CA TYR A 167 1.49 2.96 10.85
C TYR A 167 1.22 1.52 11.32
N VAL A 168 1.79 1.12 12.46
CA VAL A 168 1.67 -0.24 12.98
C VAL A 168 0.38 -0.45 13.77
N TYR A 169 -0.02 0.51 14.59
CA TYR A 169 -1.13 0.39 15.54
C TYR A 169 -2.32 1.30 15.22
N GLY A 170 -2.14 2.30 14.38
CA GLY A 170 -3.14 3.32 14.12
C GLY A 170 -4.28 2.81 13.26
N MET A 171 -5.45 2.71 13.86
CA MET A 171 -6.68 3.01 13.15
C MET A 171 -6.87 4.54 13.27
N GLY A 172 -6.50 5.25 12.19
CA GLY A 172 -6.92 6.59 11.88
C GLY A 172 -7.12 7.58 13.03
N ARG A 173 -6.05 8.19 13.55
CA ARG A 173 -6.12 9.62 13.88
C ARG A 173 -5.56 10.39 12.71
N ILE A 174 -6.39 11.25 12.13
CA ILE A 174 -5.98 12.26 11.17
C ILE A 174 -4.97 13.14 11.92
N VAL A 175 -3.70 12.98 11.61
CA VAL A 175 -2.67 13.94 12.01
C VAL A 175 -2.62 14.98 10.91
N ASP A 176 -2.55 16.23 11.32
CA ASP A 176 -2.48 17.45 10.55
C ASP A 176 -1.87 17.27 9.15
N LEU A 177 -2.61 17.60 8.12
CA LEU A 177 -2.24 17.51 6.70
C LEU A 177 -0.98 18.31 6.31
N ASN A 178 -0.40 19.07 7.24
CA ASN A 178 0.81 19.85 7.06
C ASN A 178 2.09 19.10 7.46
N ASP A 179 1.98 18.01 8.22
CA ASP A 179 3.11 17.14 8.53
C ASP A 179 3.25 16.07 7.45
N LYS A 180 4.35 16.13 6.70
CA LYS A 180 4.66 15.27 5.55
C LYS A 180 4.94 13.79 5.89
N VAL A 181 4.35 13.27 6.93
CA VAL A 181 4.42 11.85 7.29
C VAL A 181 3.21 11.16 6.68
N PHE A 182 3.36 10.71 5.44
CA PHE A 182 2.35 9.93 4.74
C PHE A 182 2.18 8.57 5.40
N TYR A 183 1.20 8.44 6.28
CA TYR A 183 0.69 7.16 6.72
C TYR A 183 -0.10 6.52 5.58
N LYS A 184 0.53 5.59 4.89
CA LYS A 184 -0.18 4.76 3.94
C LYS A 184 -0.96 3.72 4.72
N TYR A 185 -2.25 3.98 4.94
CA TYR A 185 -3.19 2.95 5.34
C TYR A 185 -3.03 1.72 4.45
N HIS A 186 -3.14 0.56 5.03
CA HIS A 186 -3.27 -0.66 4.24
C HIS A 186 -4.55 -0.50 3.41
N LYS A 187 -4.44 -0.34 2.10
CA LYS A 187 -5.57 0.05 1.23
C LYS A 187 -6.75 -0.90 1.33
N MET A 188 -6.48 -2.19 1.54
CA MET A 188 -7.52 -3.18 1.81
C MET A 188 -8.22 -2.93 3.16
N GLU A 189 -7.50 -2.48 4.19
CA GLU A 189 -8.11 -2.12 5.48
C GLU A 189 -9.02 -0.91 5.34
N VAL A 190 -8.64 0.06 4.49
CA VAL A 190 -9.52 1.20 4.16
C VAL A 190 -10.79 0.72 3.49
N VAL A 191 -10.71 -0.14 2.48
CA VAL A 191 -11.89 -0.74 1.83
C VAL A 191 -12.78 -1.44 2.85
N ASN A 192 -12.21 -2.29 3.69
CA ASN A 192 -12.96 -3.03 4.71
C ASN A 192 -13.62 -2.10 5.73
N THR A 193 -12.94 -1.03 6.13
CA THR A 193 -13.47 -0.04 7.08
C THR A 193 -14.64 0.73 6.45
N ILE A 194 -14.51 1.16 5.21
CA ILE A 194 -15.60 1.83 4.48
C ILE A 194 -16.82 0.91 4.38
N ILE A 195 -16.65 -0.33 3.97
CA ILE A 195 -17.77 -1.29 3.82
C ILE A 195 -18.44 -1.55 5.16
N ARG A 196 -17.69 -1.65 6.24
CA ARG A 196 -18.21 -1.96 7.58
C ARG A 196 -18.93 -0.78 8.22
N GLU A 197 -18.44 0.46 8.04
CA GLU A 197 -18.82 1.59 8.87
C GLU A 197 -19.64 2.66 8.14
N TYR A 198 -19.39 2.92 6.86
CA TYR A 198 -19.89 4.11 6.17
C TYR A 198 -21.42 4.23 6.16
N LYS A 199 -22.13 3.11 6.01
CA LYS A 199 -23.60 3.10 5.90
C LYS A 199 -24.29 3.55 7.19
N GLU A 200 -23.79 3.07 8.33
CA GLU A 200 -24.37 3.32 9.64
C GLU A 200 -23.72 4.51 10.38
N ALA A 201 -22.74 5.15 9.75
CA ALA A 201 -22.00 6.29 10.30
C ALA A 201 -22.84 7.59 10.23
N ASP A 202 -22.67 8.45 11.24
CA ASP A 202 -23.14 9.83 11.18
C ASP A 202 -22.30 10.69 10.22
N ASP A 203 -22.72 11.92 9.97
CA ASP A 203 -22.06 12.81 9.00
C ASP A 203 -20.60 13.11 9.38
N ALA A 204 -20.29 13.27 10.66
CA ALA A 204 -18.94 13.54 11.13
C ALA A 204 -18.02 12.33 10.85
N ARG A 205 -18.49 11.11 11.15
CA ARG A 205 -17.76 9.89 10.89
C ARG A 205 -17.64 9.59 9.40
N ARG A 206 -18.66 9.84 8.60
CA ARG A 206 -18.60 9.73 7.12
C ARG A 206 -17.53 10.64 6.55
N LYS A 207 -17.45 11.88 7.03
CA LYS A 207 -16.40 12.80 6.61
C LYS A 207 -15.00 12.27 6.95
N GLU A 208 -14.78 11.78 8.16
CA GLU A 208 -13.51 11.15 8.53
C GLU A 208 -13.16 9.96 7.63
N LEU A 209 -14.14 9.11 7.30
CA LEU A 209 -13.95 7.97 6.42
C LEU A 209 -13.55 8.39 5.00
N ILE A 210 -14.13 9.46 4.49
CA ILE A 210 -13.76 10.05 3.20
C ILE A 210 -12.35 10.64 3.24
N ASP A 211 -11.98 11.33 4.32
CA ASP A 211 -10.63 11.85 4.53
C ASP A 211 -9.59 10.72 4.53
N ILE A 212 -9.90 9.60 5.17
CA ILE A 212 -9.06 8.39 5.16
C ILE A 212 -8.83 7.88 3.72
N VAL A 213 -9.88 7.81 2.90
CA VAL A 213 -9.76 7.41 1.49
C VAL A 213 -8.85 8.38 0.73
N ALA A 214 -9.06 9.69 0.90
CA ALA A 214 -8.28 10.70 0.21
C ALA A 214 -6.78 10.60 0.53
N VAL A 215 -6.45 10.42 1.80
CA VAL A 215 -5.06 10.27 2.26
C VAL A 215 -4.44 8.94 1.77
N ALA A 216 -5.15 7.81 1.92
CA ALA A 216 -4.64 6.50 1.57
C ALA A 216 -4.31 6.34 0.07
N PHE A 217 -5.06 7.02 -0.79
CA PHE A 217 -4.91 6.94 -2.24
C PHE A 217 -4.26 8.17 -2.89
N ASN A 218 -3.78 9.12 -2.06
CA ASN A 218 -3.19 10.38 -2.51
C ASN A 218 -4.13 11.14 -3.47
N ILE A 219 -5.35 11.42 -2.98
CA ILE A 219 -6.42 12.07 -3.73
C ILE A 219 -6.65 13.46 -3.15
N ASN A 220 -6.85 14.44 -4.00
CA ASN A 220 -7.12 15.83 -3.61
C ASN A 220 -8.59 16.20 -3.73
N THR A 221 -9.36 15.48 -4.56
CA THR A 221 -10.80 15.72 -4.71
C THR A 221 -11.57 14.42 -4.87
N ILE A 222 -12.74 14.32 -4.23
CA ILE A 222 -13.71 13.25 -4.42
C ILE A 222 -15.06 13.90 -4.68
N ALA A 223 -15.67 13.63 -5.84
CA ALA A 223 -16.93 14.20 -6.24
C ALA A 223 -17.87 13.14 -6.82
N ILE A 224 -19.16 13.24 -6.51
CA ILE A 224 -20.22 12.46 -7.15
C ILE A 224 -20.97 13.39 -8.12
N TYR A 225 -21.22 12.89 -9.32
CA TYR A 225 -22.01 13.55 -10.33
C TYR A 225 -23.29 12.76 -10.55
N ASP A 226 -24.42 13.34 -10.17
CA ASP A 226 -25.73 12.80 -10.51
C ASP A 226 -26.15 13.33 -11.88
N ARG A 227 -26.07 12.48 -12.88
CA ARG A 227 -26.43 12.84 -14.26
C ARG A 227 -27.92 12.90 -14.50
N THR A 228 -28.72 12.34 -13.61
CA THR A 228 -30.18 12.42 -13.69
C THR A 228 -30.68 13.79 -13.29
N GLU A 229 -30.17 14.30 -12.17
CA GLU A 229 -30.52 15.61 -11.63
C GLU A 229 -29.58 16.72 -12.10
N LEU A 230 -28.48 16.36 -12.78
CA LEU A 230 -27.43 17.27 -13.23
C LEU A 230 -26.78 18.04 -12.08
N THR A 231 -26.59 17.35 -10.99
CA THR A 231 -25.97 17.91 -9.77
C THR A 231 -24.60 17.30 -9.51
N LYS A 232 -23.76 18.09 -8.88
CA LYS A 232 -22.42 17.68 -8.43
C LYS A 232 -22.32 17.83 -6.93
N HIS A 233 -21.77 16.83 -6.29
CA HIS A 233 -21.60 16.77 -4.83
C HIS A 233 -20.15 16.54 -4.48
N ILE A 234 -19.53 17.49 -3.79
CA ILE A 234 -18.14 17.39 -3.34
C ILE A 234 -18.11 16.68 -1.98
N LEU A 235 -17.54 15.50 -1.95
CA LEU A 235 -17.31 14.73 -0.73
C LEU A 235 -15.99 15.11 -0.05
N TYR A 236 -14.96 15.48 -0.85
CA TYR A 236 -13.65 15.88 -0.37
C TYR A 236 -13.01 16.88 -1.32
N GLY A 237 -12.31 17.89 -0.78
CA GLY A 237 -11.56 18.86 -1.55
C GLY A 237 -12.17 20.27 -1.51
N ASP A 238 -11.90 21.07 -2.53
CA ASP A 238 -12.29 22.47 -2.59
C ASP A 238 -13.82 22.63 -2.83
N GLN A 239 -14.51 23.16 -1.84
CA GLN A 239 -15.96 23.37 -1.89
C GLN A 239 -16.40 24.41 -2.95
N ARG A 240 -15.49 25.26 -3.44
CA ARG A 240 -15.78 26.19 -4.55
C ARG A 240 -16.13 25.49 -5.85
N MET A 241 -15.80 24.20 -5.94
CA MET A 241 -16.18 23.36 -7.09
C MET A 241 -17.70 23.11 -7.21
N THR A 242 -18.52 23.57 -6.28
CA THR A 242 -19.99 23.38 -6.32
C THR A 242 -20.69 24.22 -7.35
N ASP A 243 -20.06 25.26 -7.88
CA ASP A 243 -20.68 26.20 -8.82
C ASP A 243 -20.81 25.65 -10.26
N ASP A 244 -20.23 24.49 -10.51
CA ASP A 244 -20.34 23.78 -11.79
C ASP A 244 -21.50 22.77 -11.72
N ASP A 245 -22.46 22.91 -12.60
CA ASP A 245 -23.64 22.06 -12.70
C ASP A 245 -23.38 20.67 -13.29
N GLY A 246 -22.13 20.35 -13.59
CA GLY A 246 -21.78 19.09 -14.24
C GLY A 246 -22.29 18.95 -15.67
N SER A 247 -22.70 20.07 -16.30
CA SER A 247 -23.26 20.06 -17.65
C SER A 247 -22.34 19.47 -18.72
N PHE A 248 -21.02 19.55 -18.49
CA PHE A 248 -20.02 18.95 -19.39
C PHE A 248 -20.12 17.43 -19.52
N PHE A 249 -20.74 16.73 -18.58
CA PHE A 249 -21.02 15.29 -18.71
C PHE A 249 -22.13 14.96 -19.71
N LYS A 250 -22.88 15.96 -20.16
CA LYS A 250 -23.90 15.82 -21.21
C LYS A 250 -23.30 15.71 -22.62
N GLU A 251 -22.03 16.06 -22.79
CA GLU A 251 -21.38 15.92 -24.09
C GLU A 251 -21.45 14.47 -24.54
N ASP A 252 -22.01 14.22 -25.70
CA ASP A 252 -22.23 12.88 -26.28
C ASP A 252 -20.94 12.06 -26.35
N ASN A 253 -19.80 12.72 -26.36
CA ASN A 253 -18.48 12.11 -26.46
C ASN A 253 -17.85 11.75 -25.10
N TYR A 254 -18.49 12.06 -23.97
CA TYR A 254 -17.86 11.81 -22.66
C TYR A 254 -17.94 10.35 -22.22
N ILE A 255 -19.13 9.76 -22.23
CA ILE A 255 -19.37 8.38 -21.81
C ILE A 255 -18.59 7.34 -22.63
N PRO A 256 -18.41 7.48 -23.95
CA PRO A 256 -17.58 6.56 -24.74
C PRO A 256 -16.11 6.42 -24.29
N ASN A 257 -15.61 7.33 -23.44
CA ASN A 257 -14.27 7.21 -22.89
C ASN A 257 -14.17 6.20 -21.73
N PHE A 258 -15.29 5.78 -21.14
CA PHE A 258 -15.29 4.74 -20.13
C PHE A 258 -15.07 3.37 -20.76
N ARG A 259 -14.24 2.56 -20.14
CA ARG A 259 -14.03 1.16 -20.51
C ARG A 259 -15.30 0.34 -20.22
N GLU A 260 -15.37 -0.88 -20.73
CA GLU A 260 -16.52 -1.79 -20.49
C GLU A 260 -16.73 -2.07 -18.99
N ASP A 261 -15.67 -2.01 -18.18
CA ASP A 261 -15.74 -2.17 -16.72
C ASP A 261 -16.22 -0.90 -15.98
N GLY A 262 -16.61 0.15 -16.69
CA GLY A 262 -17.10 1.39 -16.12
C GLY A 262 -16.04 2.30 -15.55
N ILE A 263 -14.77 2.09 -15.89
CA ILE A 263 -13.62 2.89 -15.43
C ILE A 263 -13.15 3.83 -16.53
N PHE A 264 -12.90 5.09 -16.19
CA PHE A 264 -12.23 6.04 -17.06
C PHE A 264 -11.02 6.65 -16.35
N VAL A 265 -9.83 6.49 -16.97
CA VAL A 265 -8.55 6.95 -16.44
C VAL A 265 -8.10 8.17 -17.21
N ILE A 266 -7.85 9.26 -16.50
CA ILE A 266 -7.34 10.52 -17.01
C ILE A 266 -5.94 10.71 -16.46
N ASP A 267 -4.94 10.26 -17.19
CA ASP A 267 -3.52 10.37 -16.78
C ASP A 267 -3.02 11.82 -16.86
N ASN A 268 -3.60 12.64 -17.74
CA ASN A 268 -3.33 14.06 -17.87
C ASN A 268 -4.50 14.76 -18.56
N ILE A 269 -5.05 15.80 -17.92
CA ILE A 269 -6.21 16.55 -18.45
C ILE A 269 -5.92 17.25 -19.78
N ASN A 270 -4.68 17.52 -20.13
CA ASN A 270 -4.29 18.14 -21.41
C ASN A 270 -4.82 17.34 -22.62
N PHE A 271 -5.14 16.05 -22.43
CA PHE A 271 -5.82 15.25 -23.44
C PHE A 271 -7.15 15.85 -23.90
N PHE A 272 -7.85 16.58 -23.01
CA PHE A 272 -9.15 17.17 -23.29
C PHE A 272 -9.09 18.58 -23.86
N GLU A 273 -7.93 19.24 -23.90
CA GLU A 273 -7.79 20.62 -24.39
C GLU A 273 -8.42 20.81 -25.78
N THR A 274 -8.25 19.84 -26.66
CA THR A 274 -8.81 19.87 -28.02
C THR A 274 -10.02 18.96 -28.20
N LYS A 275 -10.15 17.88 -27.44
CA LYS A 275 -11.19 16.85 -27.64
C LYS A 275 -12.47 17.14 -26.88
N ALA A 276 -12.37 17.75 -25.70
CA ALA A 276 -13.50 18.15 -24.86
C ALA A 276 -13.13 19.42 -24.08
N PRO A 277 -13.11 20.61 -24.74
CA PRO A 277 -12.66 21.87 -24.13
C PRO A 277 -13.42 22.26 -22.86
N ALA A 278 -14.72 21.91 -22.76
CA ALA A 278 -15.52 22.19 -21.56
C ALA A 278 -15.01 21.39 -20.36
N VAL A 279 -14.66 20.11 -20.54
CA VAL A 279 -14.06 19.26 -19.50
C VAL A 279 -12.69 19.81 -19.09
N TYR A 280 -11.86 20.16 -20.06
CA TYR A 280 -10.53 20.75 -19.82
C TYR A 280 -10.64 22.03 -19.01
N LYS A 281 -11.55 22.93 -19.37
CA LYS A 281 -11.77 24.18 -18.67
C LYS A 281 -12.10 23.95 -17.19
N VAL A 282 -13.11 23.10 -16.91
CA VAL A 282 -13.54 22.80 -15.54
C VAL A 282 -12.40 22.20 -14.72
N TYR A 283 -11.70 21.21 -15.23
CA TYR A 283 -10.60 20.57 -14.49
C TYR A 283 -9.41 21.51 -14.27
N SER A 284 -9.09 22.36 -15.26
CA SER A 284 -8.02 23.35 -15.15
C SER A 284 -8.33 24.43 -14.13
N GLU A 285 -9.58 24.93 -14.10
CA GLU A 285 -10.02 25.92 -13.12
C GLU A 285 -9.89 25.43 -11.67
N TYR A 286 -10.09 24.13 -11.44
CA TYR A 286 -9.93 23.51 -10.12
C TYR A 286 -8.55 22.89 -9.88
N GLY A 287 -7.63 23.05 -10.83
CA GLY A 287 -6.25 22.54 -10.71
C GLY A 287 -6.15 21.02 -10.74
N ILE A 288 -7.17 20.31 -11.20
CA ILE A 288 -7.14 18.86 -11.36
C ILE A 288 -6.32 18.52 -12.60
N ILE A 289 -5.27 17.74 -12.43
CA ILE A 289 -4.37 17.33 -13.51
C ILE A 289 -4.57 15.86 -13.90
N GLN A 290 -4.86 15.01 -12.92
CA GLN A 290 -5.15 13.59 -13.12
C GLN A 290 -6.48 13.24 -12.46
N ALA A 291 -7.22 12.31 -13.05
CA ALA A 291 -8.41 11.77 -12.43
C ALA A 291 -8.62 10.29 -12.77
N VAL A 292 -9.34 9.58 -11.91
CA VAL A 292 -9.96 8.30 -12.23
C VAL A 292 -11.43 8.37 -11.86
N GLN A 293 -12.27 7.87 -12.74
CA GLN A 293 -13.72 7.96 -12.62
C GLN A 293 -14.36 6.59 -12.75
N TYR A 294 -15.48 6.41 -12.06
CA TYR A 294 -16.21 5.16 -12.05
C TYR A 294 -17.70 5.40 -12.21
N ILE A 295 -18.35 4.57 -12.99
CA ILE A 295 -19.80 4.54 -13.09
C ILE A 295 -20.36 3.82 -11.86
N ILE A 296 -21.14 4.53 -11.07
CA ILE A 296 -21.80 3.98 -9.88
C ILE A 296 -22.87 2.97 -10.36
N GLY A 297 -22.76 1.74 -9.88
CA GLY A 297 -23.65 0.64 -10.31
C GLY A 297 -23.12 -0.21 -11.45
N GLY A 298 -21.96 0.13 -12.00
CA GLY A 298 -21.21 -0.70 -12.96
C GLY A 298 -21.85 -0.90 -14.33
N ASP A 299 -23.11 -0.46 -14.56
CA ASP A 299 -23.80 -0.64 -15.84
C ASP A 299 -23.92 0.70 -16.58
N ILE A 300 -23.04 0.88 -17.54
CA ILE A 300 -22.96 2.07 -18.40
C ILE A 300 -24.29 2.38 -19.10
N LYS A 301 -25.12 1.36 -19.33
CA LYS A 301 -26.38 1.50 -20.07
C LYS A 301 -27.56 1.89 -19.18
N LYS A 302 -27.48 1.57 -17.88
CA LYS A 302 -28.60 1.75 -16.94
C LYS A 302 -28.41 2.90 -15.96
N ASN A 303 -27.18 3.17 -15.55
CA ASN A 303 -26.89 4.22 -14.58
C ASN A 303 -25.65 4.99 -15.02
N ASN A 304 -25.80 6.29 -15.14
CA ASN A 304 -24.74 7.17 -15.61
C ASN A 304 -24.16 8.06 -14.50
N ASN A 305 -24.49 7.80 -13.23
CA ASN A 305 -23.92 8.53 -12.13
C ASN A 305 -22.47 8.14 -11.96
N ILE A 306 -21.63 9.12 -11.69
CA ILE A 306 -20.18 8.98 -11.72
C ILE A 306 -19.60 9.41 -10.38
N ILE A 307 -18.65 8.65 -9.84
CA ILE A 307 -17.74 9.16 -8.82
C ILE A 307 -16.37 9.42 -9.44
N SER A 308 -15.79 10.57 -9.09
CA SER A 308 -14.50 11.04 -9.61
C SER A 308 -13.52 11.27 -8.49
N TYR A 309 -12.30 10.79 -8.67
CA TYR A 309 -11.16 10.98 -7.79
C TYR A 309 -10.09 11.77 -8.54
N GLY A 310 -9.74 12.97 -8.06
CA GLY A 310 -8.83 13.88 -8.73
C GLY A 310 -7.54 14.16 -7.97
N ARG A 311 -6.46 14.46 -8.71
CA ARG A 311 -5.17 14.90 -8.20
C ARG A 311 -4.78 16.25 -8.78
N TYR A 312 -4.18 17.12 -7.95
CA TYR A 312 -3.71 18.46 -8.35
C TYR A 312 -2.29 18.47 -8.92
N LYS A 313 -1.58 17.36 -8.87
CA LYS A 313 -0.21 17.27 -9.37
C LYS A 313 -0.09 16.07 -10.28
N LEU A 314 0.73 16.23 -11.32
CA LEU A 314 1.16 15.09 -12.12
C LEU A 314 2.02 14.21 -11.23
N ASP A 315 1.49 13.07 -10.85
CA ASP A 315 2.17 12.03 -10.09
C ASP A 315 2.38 10.81 -11.01
N ARG A 316 2.90 9.73 -10.45
CA ARG A 316 2.94 8.44 -11.15
C ARG A 316 1.55 8.07 -11.66
N LYS A 317 1.52 7.26 -12.72
CA LYS A 317 0.27 6.68 -13.24
C LYS A 317 -0.53 5.99 -12.12
N TRP A 318 -1.83 5.96 -12.30
CA TRP A 318 -2.70 5.22 -11.40
C TRP A 318 -2.30 3.74 -11.38
N ALA A 319 -2.02 3.19 -10.22
CA ALA A 319 -1.77 1.75 -10.08
C ALA A 319 -3.08 0.97 -10.27
N GLU A 320 -3.03 -0.14 -10.97
CA GLU A 320 -4.22 -0.96 -11.23
C GLU A 320 -4.92 -1.42 -9.93
N SER A 321 -4.12 -1.79 -8.92
CA SER A 321 -4.65 -2.12 -7.60
C SER A 321 -5.39 -0.95 -6.93
N ASP A 322 -4.89 0.28 -7.08
CA ASP A 322 -5.52 1.47 -6.53
C ASP A 322 -6.85 1.74 -7.23
N MET A 323 -6.88 1.61 -8.55
CA MET A 323 -8.09 1.77 -9.34
C MET A 323 -9.17 0.76 -8.92
N ASN A 324 -8.81 -0.51 -8.72
CA ASN A 324 -9.73 -1.54 -8.28
C ASN A 324 -10.31 -1.26 -6.88
N PHE A 325 -9.49 -0.82 -5.92
CA PHE A 325 -9.96 -0.44 -4.59
C PHE A 325 -10.89 0.78 -4.63
N LEU A 326 -10.52 1.80 -5.40
CA LEU A 326 -11.34 3.00 -5.56
C LEU A 326 -12.66 2.71 -6.28
N ALA A 327 -12.70 1.75 -7.20
CA ALA A 327 -13.93 1.29 -7.83
C ALA A 327 -14.90 0.69 -6.79
N ILE A 328 -14.42 -0.18 -5.91
CA ILE A 328 -15.22 -0.80 -4.84
C ILE A 328 -15.74 0.26 -3.87
N ILE A 329 -14.85 1.14 -3.40
CA ILE A 329 -15.20 2.23 -2.49
C ILE A 329 -16.23 3.18 -3.13
N GLY A 330 -15.98 3.56 -4.38
CA GLY A 330 -16.83 4.50 -5.11
C GLY A 330 -18.22 3.97 -5.39
N ASP A 331 -18.32 2.71 -5.78
CA ASP A 331 -19.62 2.06 -5.98
C ASP A 331 -20.42 1.98 -4.67
N TYR A 332 -19.76 1.59 -3.58
CA TYR A 332 -20.41 1.45 -2.28
C TYR A 332 -20.90 2.80 -1.72
N ILE A 333 -20.00 3.79 -1.65
CA ILE A 333 -20.34 5.14 -1.16
C ILE A 333 -21.39 5.80 -2.06
N GLY A 334 -21.20 5.73 -3.37
CA GLY A 334 -22.07 6.38 -4.34
C GLY A 334 -23.51 5.87 -4.28
N ARG A 335 -23.71 4.56 -4.14
CA ARG A 335 -25.05 3.97 -4.02
C ARG A 335 -25.76 4.42 -2.73
N ILE A 336 -25.04 4.49 -1.61
CA ILE A 336 -25.61 4.94 -0.34
C ILE A 336 -25.99 6.40 -0.46
N TYR A 337 -25.06 7.25 -0.89
CA TYR A 337 -25.25 8.68 -1.02
C TYR A 337 -26.46 9.05 -1.90
N LEU A 338 -26.53 8.44 -3.10
CA LEU A 338 -27.63 8.71 -4.04
C LEU A 338 -28.97 8.15 -3.60
N LYS A 339 -29.00 7.09 -2.78
CA LYS A 339 -30.23 6.51 -2.25
C LYS A 339 -30.84 7.41 -1.17
N GLU A 340 -30.02 7.90 -0.26
CA GLU A 340 -30.48 8.74 0.85
C GLU A 340 -31.13 10.05 0.34
N ARG A 341 -30.53 10.68 -0.69
CA ARG A 341 -31.06 11.92 -1.28
C ARG A 341 -32.37 11.78 -2.05
N LYS A 342 -32.73 10.60 -2.47
CA LYS A 342 -34.03 10.34 -3.13
C LYS A 342 -35.19 10.25 -2.13
N HIS A 343 -34.89 10.24 -0.84
CA HIS A 343 -35.88 10.14 0.25
C HIS A 343 -36.03 11.42 1.05
N ASP A 344 -35.18 12.41 0.79
CA ASP A 344 -35.31 13.81 1.26
C ASP A 344 -36.00 14.68 0.18
#